data_24c75f3d56732161dda5b1e05c1eadb5
#
_entry.id   24c75f3d56732161dda5b1e05c1eadb5
#
_cell.length_a   1.000
_cell.length_b   1.000
_cell.length_c   1.000
_cell.angle_alpha   90.00
_cell.angle_beta   90.00
_cell.angle_gamma   90.00
#
_symmetry.space_group_name_H-M   'P 1'
#
loop_
_entity.id
_entity.type
_entity.pdbx_description
1 polymer ?
#
loop_
_entity_poly.entity_id
_entity_poly.type
_entity_poly.pdbx_seq_one_letter_code
_entity_poly.pdbx_strand_id
1 'polypeptide(L)'
;MAKPIIIAVVNHKGGCSKTTTAVNLAAALATGNSDMGIKSRRVLLVDLDPKGNVATTFGIDKRTLGATMNELFKGGIDGTQVSLNQCLLGPGNLTQSMKKSWRKHNPDKKRGPPKEIAINNLWILPADLDLSGVEIDLATRFGREARLKSVLLQAEEHFDVIIIDTPASLGLLTTNALTAAQWVLIPIQAEFYALEGMGQLMNTIQSVQKAVNPELKLFGIVLTMVQSRSKLCETVSEQARKHFGDRVFKTQIARSIAIAESPLEGAPIVIAKKPNKSNPASQNLWDFAKEADSRIRIILGN
;
A
#
# COMPACT_ATOMS: atom_id res chain seq x y z
N MET A 1 22.84 7.31 -4.76
CA MET A 1 21.76 6.48 -5.35
C MET A 1 20.65 7.38 -5.85
N ALA A 2 19.81 6.92 -6.80
CA ALA A 2 18.63 7.70 -7.21
C ALA A 2 17.64 7.77 -6.04
N LYS A 3 16.88 8.88 -5.94
CA LYS A 3 15.83 9.00 -4.93
C LYS A 3 14.75 7.93 -5.15
N PRO A 4 14.13 7.40 -4.07
CA PRO A 4 13.06 6.41 -4.21
C PRO A 4 11.83 7.01 -4.87
N ILE A 5 11.06 6.17 -5.55
CA ILE A 5 9.71 6.53 -5.99
C ILE A 5 8.76 6.34 -4.82
N ILE A 6 8.11 7.40 -4.35
CA ILE A 6 7.17 7.38 -3.25
C ILE A 6 5.74 7.47 -3.80
N ILE A 7 4.93 6.44 -3.54
CA ILE A 7 3.56 6.30 -4.05
C ILE A 7 2.59 6.24 -2.86
N ALA A 8 1.70 7.21 -2.74
CA ALA A 8 0.60 7.17 -1.78
C ALA A 8 -0.63 6.49 -2.38
N VAL A 9 -1.16 5.48 -1.70
CA VAL A 9 -2.39 4.78 -2.09
C VAL A 9 -3.56 5.41 -1.36
N VAL A 10 -4.37 6.21 -2.06
CA VAL A 10 -5.35 7.11 -1.45
C VAL A 10 -6.75 6.91 -2.02
N ASN A 11 -7.74 6.83 -1.15
CA ASN A 11 -9.15 7.00 -1.46
C ASN A 11 -9.91 7.28 -0.15
N HIS A 12 -10.86 8.20 -0.14
CA HIS A 12 -11.68 8.53 1.03
C HIS A 12 -12.74 7.48 1.35
N LYS A 13 -13.11 6.62 0.39
CA LYS A 13 -14.07 5.54 0.59
C LYS A 13 -13.45 4.38 1.35
N GLY A 14 -14.11 3.96 2.44
CA GLY A 14 -13.78 2.70 3.12
C GLY A 14 -14.07 1.49 2.23
N GLY A 15 -13.29 0.42 2.38
CA GLY A 15 -13.54 -0.83 1.65
C GLY A 15 -13.14 -0.84 0.17
N CYS A 16 -12.58 0.22 -0.39
CA CYS A 16 -12.13 0.27 -1.80
C CYS A 16 -10.80 -0.45 -2.08
N SER A 17 -10.35 -1.31 -1.17
CA SER A 17 -9.14 -2.13 -1.32
C SER A 17 -7.81 -1.36 -1.28
N LYS A 18 -7.70 -0.21 -0.59
CA LYS A 18 -6.43 0.54 -0.44
C LYS A 18 -5.31 -0.35 0.11
N THR A 19 -5.48 -0.84 1.33
CA THR A 19 -4.50 -1.73 2.00
C THR A 19 -4.18 -2.97 1.16
N THR A 20 -5.21 -3.61 0.59
CA THR A 20 -5.02 -4.78 -0.28
C THR A 20 -4.16 -4.44 -1.49
N THR A 21 -4.41 -3.30 -2.14
CA THR A 21 -3.64 -2.83 -3.29
C THR A 21 -2.21 -2.49 -2.89
N ALA A 22 -2.03 -1.71 -1.80
CA ALA A 22 -0.72 -1.31 -1.29
C ALA A 22 0.15 -2.52 -0.92
N VAL A 23 -0.40 -3.44 -0.12
CA VAL A 23 0.32 -4.63 0.37
C VAL A 23 0.73 -5.55 -0.78
N ASN A 24 -0.20 -5.88 -1.68
CA ASN A 24 0.11 -6.81 -2.77
C ASN A 24 1.04 -6.19 -3.82
N LEU A 25 0.91 -4.88 -4.10
CA LEU A 25 1.85 -4.17 -4.97
C LEU A 25 3.26 -4.16 -4.35
N ALA A 26 3.38 -3.80 -3.07
CA ALA A 26 4.66 -3.79 -2.35
C ALA A 26 5.31 -5.17 -2.34
N ALA A 27 4.53 -6.21 -2.01
CA ALA A 27 5.01 -7.58 -1.96
C ALA A 27 5.45 -8.09 -3.35
N ALA A 28 4.70 -7.79 -4.40
CA ALA A 28 5.04 -8.18 -5.77
C ALA A 28 6.31 -7.48 -6.27
N LEU A 29 6.46 -6.16 -6.05
CA LEU A 29 7.65 -5.40 -6.42
C LEU A 29 8.88 -5.84 -5.63
N ALA A 30 8.73 -6.17 -4.36
CA ALA A 30 9.83 -6.67 -3.53
C ALA A 30 10.28 -8.07 -3.93
N THR A 31 9.35 -8.95 -4.27
CA THR A 31 9.66 -10.32 -4.70
C THR A 31 10.25 -10.33 -6.11
N GLY A 32 9.69 -9.53 -7.01
CA GLY A 32 9.95 -9.63 -8.43
C GLY A 32 9.36 -10.90 -9.04
N ASN A 33 9.35 -10.96 -10.37
CA ASN A 33 8.93 -12.15 -11.11
C ASN A 33 9.58 -12.12 -12.51
N SER A 34 10.60 -12.94 -12.72
CA SER A 34 11.35 -12.99 -13.97
C SER A 34 10.49 -13.37 -15.17
N ASP A 35 9.54 -14.31 -14.98
CA ASP A 35 8.68 -14.80 -16.06
C ASP A 35 7.70 -13.70 -16.55
N MET A 36 7.39 -12.76 -15.67
CA MET A 36 6.57 -11.59 -15.98
C MET A 36 7.40 -10.34 -16.31
N GLY A 37 8.72 -10.41 -16.20
CA GLY A 37 9.65 -9.32 -16.45
C GLY A 37 9.62 -8.25 -15.33
N ILE A 38 9.19 -8.59 -14.12
CA ILE A 38 9.17 -7.70 -12.96
C ILE A 38 10.50 -7.84 -12.21
N LYS A 39 11.26 -6.74 -12.12
CA LYS A 39 12.51 -6.71 -11.36
C LYS A 39 12.21 -6.60 -9.86
N SER A 40 12.90 -7.40 -9.02
CA SER A 40 12.87 -7.24 -7.57
C SER A 40 13.48 -5.89 -7.15
N ARG A 41 12.83 -5.19 -6.22
CA ARG A 41 13.20 -3.88 -5.70
C ARG A 41 13.24 -3.90 -4.18
N ARG A 42 14.04 -3.03 -3.56
CA ARG A 42 13.97 -2.77 -2.13
C ARG A 42 12.76 -1.87 -1.87
N VAL A 43 11.75 -2.41 -1.21
CA VAL A 43 10.45 -1.74 -1.00
C VAL A 43 10.23 -1.46 0.48
N LEU A 44 9.85 -0.24 0.81
CA LEU A 44 9.28 0.11 2.10
C LEU A 44 7.75 0.28 1.95
N LEU A 45 6.99 -0.45 2.74
CA LEU A 45 5.55 -0.27 2.87
C LEU A 45 5.25 0.43 4.20
N VAL A 46 4.68 1.63 4.10
CA VAL A 46 4.33 2.48 5.23
C VAL A 46 2.83 2.36 5.50
N ASP A 47 2.46 1.99 6.71
CA ASP A 47 1.05 1.96 7.15
C ASP A 47 0.73 3.27 7.88
N LEU A 48 -0.23 4.05 7.37
CA LEU A 48 -0.78 5.24 8.04
C LEU A 48 -2.23 5.04 8.47
N ASP A 49 -2.84 3.86 8.25
CA ASP A 49 -4.17 3.60 8.80
C ASP A 49 -4.02 3.11 10.25
N PRO A 50 -4.58 3.83 11.25
CA PRO A 50 -4.53 3.43 12.66
C PRO A 50 -5.04 2.01 12.92
N LYS A 51 -5.81 1.45 11.99
CA LYS A 51 -6.26 0.05 12.08
C LYS A 51 -5.11 -0.95 12.01
N GLY A 52 -3.94 -0.58 11.47
CA GLY A 52 -2.75 -1.42 11.40
C GLY A 52 -2.96 -2.70 10.57
N ASN A 53 -3.71 -2.61 9.47
CA ASN A 53 -4.09 -3.78 8.67
C ASN A 53 -2.92 -4.34 7.84
N VAL A 54 -1.91 -3.53 7.56
CA VAL A 54 -0.68 -4.00 6.89
C VAL A 54 -0.03 -5.08 7.74
N ALA A 55 0.26 -4.83 9.01
CA ALA A 55 0.87 -5.81 9.92
C ALA A 55 0.04 -7.10 10.00
N THR A 56 -1.29 -6.99 10.12
CA THR A 56 -2.21 -8.13 10.15
C THR A 56 -2.10 -8.98 8.88
N THR A 57 -1.97 -8.36 7.71
CA THR A 57 -1.86 -9.10 6.43
C THR A 57 -0.58 -9.94 6.37
N PHE A 58 0.49 -9.57 7.09
CA PHE A 58 1.70 -10.37 7.22
C PHE A 58 1.70 -11.33 8.42
N GLY A 59 0.55 -11.56 9.05
CA GLY A 59 0.39 -12.47 10.18
C GLY A 59 1.05 -11.96 11.47
N ILE A 60 1.29 -10.65 11.58
CA ILE A 60 1.88 -10.02 12.75
C ILE A 60 0.77 -9.65 13.74
N ASP A 61 0.94 -10.05 14.99
CA ASP A 61 0.07 -9.60 16.07
C ASP A 61 0.44 -8.17 16.47
N LYS A 62 -0.45 -7.22 16.21
CA LYS A 62 -0.23 -5.78 16.49
C LYS A 62 0.09 -5.50 17.96
N ARG A 63 -0.39 -6.34 18.88
CA ARG A 63 -0.13 -6.19 20.33
C ARG A 63 1.33 -6.50 20.70
N THR A 64 2.07 -7.13 19.80
CA THR A 64 3.50 -7.46 20.00
C THR A 64 4.43 -6.49 19.28
N LEU A 65 3.90 -5.46 18.64
CA LEU A 65 4.69 -4.42 18.02
C LEU A 65 5.43 -3.62 19.11
N GLY A 66 6.68 -3.30 18.82
CA GLY A 66 7.45 -2.31 19.58
C GLY A 66 7.08 -0.90 19.16
N ALA A 67 8.06 -0.09 18.80
CA ALA A 67 7.82 1.23 18.25
C ALA A 67 7.19 1.12 16.82
N THR A 68 6.29 2.05 16.52
CA THR A 68 5.49 2.08 15.30
C THR A 68 5.56 3.46 14.65
N MET A 69 4.72 3.72 13.65
CA MET A 69 4.54 5.04 13.06
C MET A 69 4.11 6.09 14.10
N ASN A 70 3.37 5.70 15.14
CA ASN A 70 2.92 6.60 16.19
C ASN A 70 4.10 7.30 16.89
N GLU A 71 5.13 6.53 17.33
CA GLU A 71 6.32 7.07 18.00
C GLU A 71 7.13 7.98 17.07
N LEU A 72 7.21 7.64 15.79
CA LEU A 72 7.92 8.48 14.79
C LEU A 72 7.20 9.81 14.56
N PHE A 73 5.87 9.82 14.54
CA PHE A 73 5.09 11.04 14.43
C PHE A 73 5.18 11.91 15.69
N LYS A 74 5.21 11.28 16.87
CA LYS A 74 5.41 11.95 18.16
C LYS A 74 6.84 12.41 18.38
N GLY A 75 7.81 11.84 17.69
CA GLY A 75 9.23 12.12 17.87
C GLY A 75 9.54 13.60 17.97
N GLY A 76 10.18 14.00 19.08
CA GLY A 76 10.49 15.39 19.42
C GLY A 76 9.31 16.20 20.00
N ILE A 77 8.12 15.62 20.19
CA ILE A 77 6.98 16.27 20.84
C ILE A 77 7.05 16.05 22.36
N ASP A 78 7.35 14.82 22.76
CA ASP A 78 7.42 14.37 24.17
C ASP A 78 8.85 14.06 24.64
N GLY A 79 9.86 14.43 23.81
CA GLY A 79 11.28 14.16 24.11
C GLY A 79 11.73 12.72 23.79
N THR A 80 10.84 11.84 23.35
CA THR A 80 11.23 10.50 22.90
C THR A 80 11.87 10.59 21.51
N GLN A 81 13.08 10.09 21.37
CA GLN A 81 13.76 9.94 20.07
C GLN A 81 13.74 8.47 19.69
N VAL A 82 12.81 8.11 18.78
CA VAL A 82 12.78 6.78 18.19
C VAL A 82 13.34 6.88 16.77
N SER A 83 14.30 6.03 16.46
CA SER A 83 14.85 5.97 15.11
C SER A 83 13.95 5.16 14.18
N LEU A 84 13.97 5.46 12.88
CA LEU A 84 13.24 4.70 11.88
C LEU A 84 13.55 3.19 11.97
N ASN A 85 14.83 2.83 12.17
CA ASN A 85 15.27 1.43 12.25
C ASN A 85 14.61 0.64 13.40
N GLN A 86 14.25 1.29 14.51
CA GLN A 86 13.56 0.65 15.64
C GLN A 86 12.11 0.32 15.32
N CYS A 87 11.50 1.00 14.35
CA CYS A 87 10.12 0.80 13.91
C CYS A 87 10.00 -0.14 12.72
N LEU A 88 11.10 -0.41 12.00
CA LEU A 88 11.07 -1.23 10.79
C LEU A 88 10.98 -2.72 11.11
N LEU A 89 10.04 -3.39 10.45
CA LEU A 89 9.97 -4.84 10.39
C LEU A 89 10.54 -5.32 9.06
N GLY A 90 11.68 -5.97 9.11
CA GLY A 90 12.41 -6.40 7.91
C GLY A 90 11.97 -7.77 7.38
N PRO A 91 12.58 -8.22 6.27
CA PRO A 91 12.22 -9.46 5.55
C PRO A 91 12.21 -10.71 6.44
N GLY A 92 13.14 -10.81 7.40
CA GLY A 92 13.21 -11.94 8.34
C GLY A 92 11.97 -12.02 9.24
N ASN A 93 11.57 -10.89 9.84
CA ASN A 93 10.39 -10.79 10.69
C ASN A 93 9.13 -11.15 9.89
N LEU A 94 8.97 -10.61 8.68
CA LEU A 94 7.81 -10.86 7.82
C LEU A 94 7.71 -12.33 7.43
N THR A 95 8.82 -12.93 6.97
CA THR A 95 8.88 -14.34 6.58
C THR A 95 8.55 -15.26 7.76
N GLN A 96 9.08 -14.97 8.95
CA GLN A 96 8.82 -15.76 10.16
C GLN A 96 7.34 -15.67 10.56
N SER A 97 6.76 -14.48 10.58
CA SER A 97 5.35 -14.26 10.91
C SER A 97 4.42 -14.96 9.94
N MET A 98 4.63 -14.81 8.64
CA MET A 98 3.85 -15.48 7.60
C MET A 98 3.88 -17.00 7.76
N LYS A 99 5.07 -17.59 8.00
CA LYS A 99 5.21 -19.04 8.24
C LYS A 99 4.53 -19.50 9.53
N LYS A 100 4.59 -18.71 10.60
CA LYS A 100 3.89 -18.99 11.86
C LYS A 100 2.37 -18.96 11.66
N SER A 101 1.86 -17.93 10.99
CA SER A 101 0.44 -17.81 10.65
C SER A 101 -0.03 -18.98 9.78
N TRP A 102 0.72 -19.33 8.74
CA TRP A 102 0.39 -20.46 7.89
C TRP A 102 0.25 -21.78 8.68
N ARG A 103 1.18 -22.07 9.61
CA ARG A 103 1.11 -23.27 10.46
C ARG A 103 -0.15 -23.28 11.33
N LYS A 104 -0.52 -22.12 11.89
CA LYS A 104 -1.72 -21.96 12.72
C LYS A 104 -3.00 -22.30 11.95
N HIS A 105 -3.07 -21.91 10.67
CA HIS A 105 -4.25 -22.13 9.81
C HIS A 105 -4.22 -23.46 9.04
N ASN A 106 -3.12 -24.21 9.14
CA ASN A 106 -2.95 -25.49 8.46
C ASN A 106 -2.34 -26.55 9.41
N PRO A 107 -2.96 -26.83 10.56
CA PRO A 107 -2.38 -27.70 11.59
C PRO A 107 -2.15 -29.15 11.11
N ASP A 108 -3.02 -29.63 10.22
CA ASP A 108 -2.99 -31.04 9.75
C ASP A 108 -2.01 -31.26 8.59
N LYS A 109 -1.42 -30.21 8.03
CA LYS A 109 -0.44 -30.35 6.95
C LYS A 109 0.92 -30.74 7.49
N LYS A 110 1.26 -32.03 7.39
CA LYS A 110 2.58 -32.60 7.76
C LYS A 110 3.75 -31.93 7.03
N ARG A 111 3.55 -31.47 5.80
CA ARG A 111 4.52 -30.63 5.07
C ARG A 111 4.45 -29.23 5.63
N GLY A 112 5.56 -28.67 6.09
CA GLY A 112 5.62 -27.28 6.56
C GLY A 112 5.17 -26.26 5.52
N PRO A 113 5.22 -24.95 5.85
CA PRO A 113 4.81 -23.87 4.94
C PRO A 113 5.58 -23.96 3.62
N PRO A 114 4.94 -23.65 2.49
CA PRO A 114 5.60 -23.58 1.19
C PRO A 114 6.85 -22.70 1.25
N LYS A 115 7.90 -23.06 0.50
CA LYS A 115 9.16 -22.29 0.43
C LYS A 115 8.90 -20.87 -0.12
N GLU A 116 7.90 -20.73 -0.94
CA GLU A 116 7.45 -19.48 -1.55
C GLU A 116 6.93 -18.47 -0.53
N ILE A 117 6.51 -18.93 0.67
CA ILE A 117 6.19 -18.02 1.79
C ILE A 117 7.50 -17.48 2.37
N ALA A 118 8.14 -16.63 1.60
CA ALA A 118 9.32 -15.86 1.98
C ALA A 118 9.36 -14.55 1.18
N ILE A 119 9.92 -13.52 1.78
CA ILE A 119 10.12 -12.23 1.12
C ILE A 119 11.48 -11.67 1.54
N ASN A 120 12.24 -11.11 0.59
CA ASN A 120 13.62 -10.71 0.84
C ASN A 120 13.83 -9.19 0.85
N ASN A 121 13.08 -8.46 0.07
CA ASN A 121 13.31 -7.04 -0.19
C ASN A 121 12.13 -6.16 0.22
N LEU A 122 11.33 -6.60 1.21
CA LEU A 122 10.24 -5.83 1.78
C LEU A 122 10.51 -5.50 3.24
N TRP A 123 10.36 -4.23 3.57
CA TRP A 123 10.27 -3.72 4.93
C TRP A 123 8.91 -3.09 5.13
N ILE A 124 8.37 -3.19 6.32
CA ILE A 124 7.15 -2.47 6.68
C ILE A 124 7.41 -1.54 7.86
N LEU A 125 6.76 -0.40 7.83
CA LEU A 125 6.67 0.55 8.92
C LEU A 125 5.22 0.49 9.41
N PRO A 126 4.94 -0.24 10.50
CA PRO A 126 3.57 -0.54 10.91
C PRO A 126 2.92 0.64 11.64
N ALA A 127 1.59 0.71 11.56
CA ALA A 127 0.76 1.56 12.39
C ALA A 127 0.08 0.74 13.50
N ASP A 128 -0.39 1.46 14.51
CA ASP A 128 -1.27 0.96 15.58
C ASP A 128 -2.40 1.96 15.88
N LEU A 129 -3.28 1.59 16.82
CA LEU A 129 -4.45 2.40 17.16
C LEU A 129 -4.07 3.76 17.75
N ASP A 130 -2.91 3.89 18.39
CA ASP A 130 -2.46 5.11 19.03
C ASP A 130 -2.13 6.20 18.01
N LEU A 131 -1.88 5.81 16.75
CA LEU A 131 -1.70 6.75 15.63
C LEU A 131 -2.91 7.66 15.42
N SER A 132 -4.13 7.24 15.83
CA SER A 132 -5.32 8.10 15.75
C SER A 132 -5.23 9.32 16.70
N GLY A 133 -4.53 9.18 17.83
CA GLY A 133 -4.28 10.28 18.76
C GLY A 133 -3.31 11.33 18.22
N VAL A 134 -2.42 10.93 17.34
CA VAL A 134 -1.42 11.83 16.72
C VAL A 134 -2.07 12.96 15.92
N GLU A 135 -3.22 12.73 15.28
CA GLU A 135 -3.94 13.80 14.56
C GLU A 135 -4.35 14.93 15.51
N ILE A 136 -4.72 14.59 16.74
CA ILE A 136 -5.09 15.56 17.80
C ILE A 136 -3.83 16.26 18.30
N ASP A 137 -2.78 15.51 18.63
CA ASP A 137 -1.52 16.03 19.19
C ASP A 137 -0.82 16.99 18.20
N LEU A 138 -0.96 16.73 16.92
CA LEU A 138 -0.38 17.56 15.87
C LEU A 138 -1.27 18.73 15.42
N ALA A 139 -2.55 18.78 15.81
CA ALA A 139 -3.52 19.74 15.28
C ALA A 139 -3.06 21.21 15.37
N THR A 140 -2.31 21.57 16.41
CA THR A 140 -1.82 22.94 16.65
C THR A 140 -0.33 23.12 16.30
N ARG A 141 0.34 22.09 15.76
CA ARG A 141 1.79 22.15 15.49
C ARG A 141 2.11 22.70 14.10
N PHE A 142 3.15 23.53 14.02
CA PHE A 142 3.68 23.96 12.73
C PHE A 142 4.33 22.80 11.98
N GLY A 143 4.15 22.77 10.65
CA GLY A 143 4.73 21.73 9.80
C GLY A 143 4.13 20.33 10.01
N ARG A 144 2.95 20.24 10.63
CA ARG A 144 2.24 19.00 10.90
C ARG A 144 1.95 18.16 9.64
N GLU A 145 1.81 18.83 8.50
CA GLU A 145 1.55 18.21 7.18
C GLU A 145 2.80 17.54 6.60
N ALA A 146 4.01 17.89 7.08
CA ALA A 146 5.29 17.42 6.54
C ALA A 146 5.99 16.40 7.45
N ARG A 147 5.36 15.92 8.52
CA ARG A 147 5.98 14.99 9.48
C ARG A 147 6.44 13.69 8.80
N LEU A 148 5.58 13.07 8.02
CA LEU A 148 5.94 11.85 7.29
C LEU A 148 7.10 12.11 6.32
N LYS A 149 7.08 13.23 5.60
CA LYS A 149 8.18 13.60 4.70
C LYS A 149 9.51 13.65 5.45
N SER A 150 9.55 14.25 6.63
CA SER A 150 10.76 14.31 7.47
C SER A 150 11.21 12.91 7.94
N VAL A 151 10.28 12.02 8.28
CA VAL A 151 10.60 10.62 8.64
C VAL A 151 11.19 9.88 7.43
N LEU A 152 10.60 10.02 6.26
CA LEU A 152 11.03 9.30 5.06
C LEU A 152 12.34 9.77 4.48
N LEU A 153 12.78 11.00 4.76
CA LEU A 153 14.14 11.47 4.41
C LEU A 153 15.23 10.55 4.96
N GLN A 154 15.02 9.93 6.13
CA GLN A 154 15.96 8.97 6.72
C GLN A 154 15.98 7.62 5.97
N ALA A 155 14.99 7.34 5.14
CA ALA A 155 14.82 6.09 4.40
C ALA A 155 15.26 6.20 2.93
N GLU A 156 15.41 7.41 2.38
CA GLU A 156 15.57 7.65 0.94
C GLU A 156 16.76 6.88 0.30
N GLU A 157 17.85 6.68 1.01
CA GLU A 157 19.02 5.99 0.45
C GLU A 157 18.92 4.47 0.49
N HIS A 158 17.95 3.92 1.20
CA HIS A 158 17.87 2.49 1.47
C HIS A 158 16.86 1.76 0.59
N PHE A 159 15.89 2.46 0.00
CA PHE A 159 14.79 1.88 -0.76
C PHE A 159 14.72 2.41 -2.19
N ASP A 160 14.23 1.55 -3.08
CA ASP A 160 14.00 1.91 -4.50
C ASP A 160 12.57 2.43 -4.70
N VAL A 161 11.61 1.88 -3.90
CA VAL A 161 10.21 2.26 -3.92
C VAL A 161 9.67 2.34 -2.50
N ILE A 162 8.88 3.37 -2.20
CA ILE A 162 8.14 3.52 -0.95
C ILE A 162 6.65 3.57 -1.28
N ILE A 163 5.85 2.70 -0.67
CA ILE A 163 4.39 2.67 -0.83
C ILE A 163 3.76 3.06 0.50
N ILE A 164 2.84 4.03 0.47
CA ILE A 164 2.17 4.53 1.67
C ILE A 164 0.69 4.12 1.59
N ASP A 165 0.24 3.27 2.51
CA ASP A 165 -1.18 2.95 2.72
C ASP A 165 -1.82 4.01 3.60
N THR A 166 -3.00 4.51 3.23
CA THR A 166 -3.66 5.62 3.94
C THR A 166 -5.02 5.21 4.53
N PRO A 167 -5.45 5.88 5.61
CA PRO A 167 -6.79 5.68 6.15
C PRO A 167 -7.89 6.08 5.14
N ALA A 168 -9.15 5.73 5.47
CA ALA A 168 -10.33 6.10 4.68
C ALA A 168 -10.85 7.50 5.03
N SER A 169 -9.96 8.45 5.30
CA SER A 169 -10.29 9.84 5.59
C SER A 169 -9.38 10.76 4.79
N LEU A 170 -9.80 12.00 4.58
CA LEU A 170 -8.97 13.06 4.00
C LEU A 170 -8.37 13.96 5.10
N GLY A 171 -8.06 13.36 6.27
CA GLY A 171 -7.50 14.04 7.43
C GLY A 171 -5.99 14.31 7.32
N LEU A 172 -5.37 14.62 8.46
CA LEU A 172 -3.96 15.00 8.55
C LEU A 172 -3.02 13.85 8.12
N LEU A 173 -3.34 12.60 8.43
CA LEU A 173 -2.53 11.45 8.02
C LEU A 173 -2.50 11.31 6.49
N THR A 174 -3.66 11.45 5.83
CA THR A 174 -3.71 11.42 4.35
C THR A 174 -2.99 12.63 3.75
N THR A 175 -3.10 13.82 4.34
CA THR A 175 -2.35 15.00 3.91
C THR A 175 -0.85 14.77 4.05
N ASN A 176 -0.38 14.14 5.14
CA ASN A 176 1.02 13.75 5.29
C ASN A 176 1.50 12.78 4.21
N ALA A 177 0.68 11.79 3.84
CA ALA A 177 1.01 10.87 2.75
C ALA A 177 1.18 11.61 1.42
N LEU A 178 0.24 12.51 1.09
CA LEU A 178 0.26 13.31 -0.14
C LEU A 178 1.42 14.32 -0.16
N THR A 179 1.79 14.86 1.01
CA THR A 179 2.94 15.80 1.14
C THR A 179 4.28 15.09 0.96
N ALA A 180 4.38 13.83 1.39
CA ALA A 180 5.60 13.04 1.28
C ALA A 180 5.76 12.37 -0.09
N ALA A 181 4.67 12.04 -0.78
CA ALA A 181 4.68 11.28 -2.03
C ALA A 181 4.97 12.16 -3.25
N GLN A 182 5.60 11.58 -4.29
CA GLN A 182 5.62 12.17 -5.64
C GLN A 182 4.43 11.68 -6.47
N TRP A 183 3.86 10.53 -6.12
CA TRP A 183 2.84 9.87 -6.93
C TRP A 183 1.64 9.41 -6.11
N VAL A 184 0.45 9.50 -6.71
CA VAL A 184 -0.80 9.03 -6.09
C VAL A 184 -1.37 7.88 -6.90
N LEU A 185 -1.58 6.74 -6.26
CA LEU A 185 -2.35 5.60 -6.78
C LEU A 185 -3.75 5.62 -6.15
N ILE A 186 -4.77 5.59 -6.98
CA ILE A 186 -6.16 5.66 -6.53
C ILE A 186 -6.89 4.35 -6.86
N PRO A 187 -7.07 3.43 -5.91
CA PRO A 187 -7.96 2.29 -6.09
C PRO A 187 -9.41 2.75 -5.99
N ILE A 188 -10.22 2.37 -7.00
CA ILE A 188 -11.65 2.71 -7.07
C ILE A 188 -12.44 1.42 -7.17
N GLN A 189 -13.40 1.23 -6.27
CA GLN A 189 -14.34 0.14 -6.38
C GLN A 189 -15.29 0.40 -7.57
N ALA A 190 -15.49 -0.61 -8.43
CA ALA A 190 -16.34 -0.49 -9.62
C ALA A 190 -17.85 -0.50 -9.26
N GLU A 191 -18.32 0.55 -8.57
CA GLU A 191 -19.69 0.76 -8.11
C GLU A 191 -20.24 2.10 -8.61
N PHE A 192 -21.58 2.25 -8.61
CA PHE A 192 -22.28 3.40 -9.18
C PHE A 192 -21.79 4.77 -8.69
N TYR A 193 -21.56 4.91 -7.38
CA TYR A 193 -21.10 6.18 -6.78
C TYR A 193 -19.57 6.34 -6.78
N ALA A 194 -18.83 5.48 -7.47
CA ALA A 194 -17.38 5.48 -7.43
C ALA A 194 -16.75 6.77 -7.96
N LEU A 195 -17.36 7.37 -8.97
CA LEU A 195 -16.85 8.58 -9.63
C LEU A 195 -17.30 9.88 -8.92
N GLU A 196 -18.41 9.84 -8.19
CA GLU A 196 -18.90 11.00 -7.42
C GLU A 196 -17.89 11.45 -6.35
N GLY A 197 -17.36 10.46 -5.61
CA GLY A 197 -16.33 10.73 -4.61
C GLY A 197 -14.96 11.12 -5.16
N MET A 198 -14.70 10.88 -6.45
CA MET A 198 -13.44 11.27 -7.08
C MET A 198 -13.23 12.78 -7.13
N GLY A 199 -14.32 13.55 -7.29
CA GLY A 199 -14.23 15.03 -7.31
C GLY A 199 -13.62 15.58 -6.03
N GLN A 200 -14.09 15.13 -4.87
CA GLN A 200 -13.56 15.57 -3.58
C GLN A 200 -12.10 15.16 -3.38
N LEU A 201 -11.74 13.92 -3.76
CA LEU A 201 -10.37 13.45 -3.67
C LEU A 201 -9.43 14.25 -4.60
N MET A 202 -9.84 14.51 -5.84
CA MET A 202 -9.07 15.33 -6.78
C MET A 202 -8.89 16.76 -6.30
N ASN A 203 -9.90 17.36 -5.69
CA ASN A 203 -9.80 18.69 -5.07
C ASN A 203 -8.79 18.69 -3.90
N THR A 204 -8.78 17.63 -3.07
CA THR A 204 -7.79 17.49 -2.00
C THR A 204 -6.36 17.37 -2.57
N ILE A 205 -6.16 16.54 -3.59
CA ILE A 205 -4.86 16.39 -4.26
C ILE A 205 -4.40 17.75 -4.84
N GLN A 206 -5.28 18.48 -5.52
CA GLN A 206 -4.97 19.81 -6.07
C GLN A 206 -4.63 20.83 -4.97
N SER A 207 -5.32 20.78 -3.84
CA SER A 207 -5.03 21.66 -2.70
C SER A 207 -3.65 21.38 -2.12
N VAL A 208 -3.28 20.11 -1.97
CA VAL A 208 -1.94 19.71 -1.54
C VAL A 208 -0.88 20.12 -2.56
N GLN A 209 -1.14 19.93 -3.86
CA GLN A 209 -0.23 20.37 -4.93
C GLN A 209 0.04 21.88 -4.86
N LYS A 210 -1.00 22.67 -4.65
CA LYS A 210 -0.87 24.15 -4.60
C LYS A 210 -0.18 24.64 -3.33
N ALA A 211 -0.43 23.99 -2.19
CA ALA A 211 -0.02 24.50 -0.89
C ALA A 211 1.35 24.00 -0.44
N VAL A 212 1.64 22.70 -0.62
CA VAL A 212 2.78 22.05 0.06
C VAL A 212 3.58 21.06 -0.79
N ASN A 213 3.03 20.54 -1.91
CA ASN A 213 3.72 19.56 -2.74
C ASN A 213 3.42 19.73 -4.25
N PRO A 214 4.03 20.72 -4.92
CA PRO A 214 3.82 20.96 -6.36
C PRO A 214 4.22 19.79 -7.27
N GLU A 215 5.11 18.92 -6.82
CA GLU A 215 5.62 17.79 -7.58
C GLU A 215 4.68 16.56 -7.57
N LEU A 216 3.61 16.59 -6.76
CA LEU A 216 2.68 15.48 -6.64
C LEU A 216 1.97 15.22 -7.98
N LYS A 217 2.01 13.97 -8.47
CA LYS A 217 1.41 13.57 -9.75
C LYS A 217 0.53 12.34 -9.58
N LEU A 218 -0.39 12.13 -10.50
CA LEU A 218 -1.22 10.92 -10.52
C LEU A 218 -0.43 9.76 -11.14
N PHE A 219 -0.11 8.74 -10.34
CA PHE A 219 0.48 7.47 -10.79
C PHE A 219 -0.50 6.66 -11.62
N GLY A 220 -1.74 6.60 -11.14
CA GLY A 220 -2.84 5.97 -11.88
C GLY A 220 -4.05 5.66 -11.01
N ILE A 221 -5.09 5.21 -11.70
CA ILE A 221 -6.36 4.79 -11.12
C ILE A 221 -6.53 3.31 -11.43
N VAL A 222 -6.74 2.48 -10.41
CA VAL A 222 -7.00 1.05 -10.57
C VAL A 222 -8.43 0.71 -10.15
N LEU A 223 -9.17 0.05 -11.03
CA LEU A 223 -10.50 -0.45 -10.70
C LEU A 223 -10.37 -1.73 -9.87
N THR A 224 -11.05 -1.77 -8.74
CA THR A 224 -11.03 -2.87 -7.78
C THR A 224 -12.42 -3.48 -7.59
N MET A 225 -12.46 -4.68 -7.05
CA MET A 225 -13.69 -5.43 -6.79
C MET A 225 -14.59 -5.58 -8.02
N VAL A 226 -13.97 -5.63 -9.19
CA VAL A 226 -14.68 -5.78 -10.46
C VAL A 226 -15.35 -7.14 -10.52
N GLN A 227 -16.64 -7.16 -10.83
CA GLN A 227 -17.40 -8.38 -11.08
C GLN A 227 -17.47 -8.64 -12.58
N SER A 228 -16.97 -9.78 -13.02
CA SER A 228 -17.11 -10.22 -14.42
C SER A 228 -18.59 -10.30 -14.79
N ARG A 229 -18.94 -9.84 -16.00
CA ARG A 229 -20.32 -9.81 -16.53
C ARG A 229 -21.27 -8.82 -15.84
N SER A 230 -20.77 -7.83 -15.10
CA SER A 230 -21.59 -6.77 -14.54
C SER A 230 -21.58 -5.55 -15.48
N LYS A 231 -22.72 -5.25 -16.08
CA LYS A 231 -22.93 -4.03 -16.91
C LYS A 231 -22.54 -2.76 -16.15
N LEU A 232 -22.81 -2.71 -14.84
CA LEU A 232 -22.42 -1.60 -13.98
C LEU A 232 -20.90 -1.42 -13.94
N CYS A 233 -20.16 -2.52 -13.74
CA CYS A 233 -18.68 -2.46 -13.72
C CYS A 233 -18.12 -2.01 -15.08
N GLU A 234 -18.72 -2.45 -16.19
CA GLU A 234 -18.35 -2.00 -17.54
C GLU A 234 -18.59 -0.50 -17.70
N THR A 235 -19.79 0.00 -17.38
CA THR A 235 -20.11 1.42 -17.44
C THR A 235 -19.19 2.28 -16.61
N VAL A 236 -18.90 1.87 -15.35
CA VAL A 236 -17.95 2.60 -14.46
C VAL A 236 -16.54 2.60 -15.05
N SER A 237 -16.11 1.47 -15.63
CA SER A 237 -14.81 1.35 -16.28
C SER A 237 -14.69 2.29 -17.50
N GLU A 238 -15.70 2.33 -18.34
CA GLU A 238 -15.75 3.21 -19.51
C GLU A 238 -15.75 4.68 -19.11
N GLN A 239 -16.55 5.05 -18.13
CA GLN A 239 -16.58 6.42 -17.61
C GLN A 239 -15.24 6.83 -16.99
N ALA A 240 -14.61 5.96 -16.19
CA ALA A 240 -13.29 6.22 -15.63
C ALA A 240 -12.25 6.45 -16.75
N ARG A 241 -12.25 5.59 -17.79
CA ARG A 241 -11.35 5.73 -18.95
C ARG A 241 -11.64 6.99 -19.76
N LYS A 242 -12.91 7.34 -19.93
CA LYS A 242 -13.31 8.57 -20.65
C LYS A 242 -12.78 9.84 -19.95
N HIS A 243 -12.79 9.87 -18.60
CA HIS A 243 -12.36 11.04 -17.83
C HIS A 243 -10.84 11.08 -17.60
N PHE A 244 -10.19 9.94 -17.40
CA PHE A 244 -8.79 9.88 -16.96
C PHE A 244 -7.85 9.26 -18.00
N GLY A 245 -8.36 8.74 -19.11
CA GLY A 245 -7.57 8.23 -20.22
C GLY A 245 -6.59 7.13 -19.78
N ASP A 246 -5.34 7.24 -20.23
CA ASP A 246 -4.25 6.28 -19.96
C ASP A 246 -3.80 6.25 -18.49
N ARG A 247 -4.30 7.17 -17.67
CA ARG A 247 -4.06 7.14 -16.21
C ARG A 247 -4.82 6.01 -15.53
N VAL A 248 -5.89 5.48 -16.14
CA VAL A 248 -6.58 4.28 -15.66
C VAL A 248 -5.75 3.05 -16.05
N PHE A 249 -5.43 2.20 -15.07
CA PHE A 249 -4.76 0.94 -15.33
C PHE A 249 -5.59 0.07 -16.28
N LYS A 250 -4.93 -0.61 -17.21
CA LYS A 250 -5.58 -1.60 -18.09
C LYS A 250 -6.06 -2.78 -17.27
N THR A 251 -5.24 -3.21 -16.34
CA THR A 251 -5.55 -4.28 -15.38
C THR A 251 -6.61 -3.80 -14.39
N GLN A 252 -7.60 -4.65 -14.15
CA GLN A 252 -8.64 -4.44 -13.15
C GLN A 252 -8.52 -5.54 -12.09
N ILE A 253 -8.65 -5.20 -10.81
CA ILE A 253 -8.59 -6.17 -9.71
C ILE A 253 -9.99 -6.72 -9.47
N ALA A 254 -10.17 -8.01 -9.77
CA ALA A 254 -11.45 -8.69 -9.62
C ALA A 254 -11.85 -8.86 -8.15
N ARG A 255 -13.15 -8.88 -7.90
CA ARG A 255 -13.68 -9.31 -6.59
C ARG A 255 -13.37 -10.78 -6.39
N SER A 256 -12.70 -11.11 -5.28
CA SER A 256 -12.27 -12.48 -4.98
C SER A 256 -12.31 -12.74 -3.48
N ILE A 257 -12.90 -13.88 -3.11
CA ILE A 257 -12.89 -14.39 -1.73
C ILE A 257 -11.45 -14.65 -1.28
N ALA A 258 -10.62 -15.22 -2.14
CA ALA A 258 -9.23 -15.51 -1.81
C ALA A 258 -8.41 -14.25 -1.48
N ILE A 259 -8.71 -13.09 -2.11
CA ILE A 259 -8.10 -11.81 -1.75
C ILE A 259 -8.59 -11.36 -0.37
N ALA A 260 -9.89 -11.48 -0.10
CA ALA A 260 -10.48 -11.05 1.17
C ALA A 260 -10.01 -11.91 2.35
N GLU A 261 -9.76 -13.20 2.13
CA GLU A 261 -9.30 -14.15 3.15
C GLU A 261 -7.78 -14.15 3.36
N SER A 262 -7.00 -13.60 2.43
CA SER A 262 -5.53 -13.62 2.52
C SER A 262 -4.96 -13.02 3.83
N PRO A 263 -5.56 -11.98 4.46
CA PRO A 263 -5.12 -11.51 5.77
C PRO A 263 -5.35 -12.53 6.89
N LEU A 264 -6.37 -13.38 6.79
CA LEU A 264 -6.59 -14.47 7.75
C LEU A 264 -5.49 -15.53 7.64
N GLU A 265 -5.04 -15.82 6.41
CA GLU A 265 -3.90 -16.73 6.17
C GLU A 265 -2.57 -16.09 6.62
N GLY A 266 -2.53 -14.77 6.84
CA GLY A 266 -1.37 -14.01 7.30
C GLY A 266 -0.27 -13.88 6.25
N ALA A 267 -0.65 -13.87 4.96
CA ALA A 267 0.29 -13.59 3.87
C ALA A 267 -0.43 -12.91 2.70
N PRO A 268 0.20 -11.92 2.04
CA PRO A 268 -0.32 -11.35 0.79
C PRO A 268 -0.56 -12.45 -0.24
N ILE A 269 -1.65 -12.34 -1.01
CA ILE A 269 -2.02 -13.42 -1.94
C ILE A 269 -0.96 -13.63 -3.03
N VAL A 270 -0.24 -12.60 -3.44
CA VAL A 270 0.87 -12.69 -4.39
C VAL A 270 2.04 -13.53 -3.87
N ILE A 271 2.17 -13.67 -2.56
CA ILE A 271 3.16 -14.53 -1.90
C ILE A 271 2.57 -15.91 -1.58
N ALA A 272 1.32 -15.95 -1.08
CA ALA A 272 0.68 -17.18 -0.66
C ALA A 272 0.35 -18.13 -1.81
N LYS A 273 0.11 -17.58 -3.01
CA LYS A 273 -0.36 -18.36 -4.18
C LYS A 273 0.38 -17.94 -5.45
N LYS A 274 1.00 -18.90 -6.14
CA LYS A 274 1.63 -18.65 -7.44
C LYS A 274 0.62 -18.15 -8.47
N PRO A 275 1.02 -17.17 -9.33
CA PRO A 275 0.17 -16.71 -10.41
C PRO A 275 0.01 -17.81 -11.47
N ASN A 276 -1.21 -18.24 -11.71
CA ASN A 276 -1.58 -19.19 -12.77
C ASN A 276 -3.11 -19.23 -12.96
N LYS A 277 -3.57 -19.98 -13.97
CA LYS A 277 -4.99 -20.14 -14.27
C LYS A 277 -5.82 -20.70 -13.08
N SER A 278 -5.21 -21.49 -12.20
CA SER A 278 -5.87 -22.04 -11.01
C SER A 278 -5.98 -21.03 -9.86
N ASN A 279 -5.22 -19.93 -9.92
CA ASN A 279 -5.21 -18.85 -8.93
C ASN A 279 -5.43 -17.48 -9.62
N PRO A 280 -6.62 -17.25 -10.20
CA PRO A 280 -6.86 -16.04 -11.00
C PRO A 280 -6.74 -14.75 -10.18
N ALA A 281 -7.00 -14.80 -8.88
CA ALA A 281 -6.86 -13.65 -8.00
C ALA A 281 -5.38 -13.24 -7.81
N SER A 282 -4.48 -14.21 -7.65
CA SER A 282 -3.03 -13.95 -7.61
C SER A 282 -2.52 -13.46 -8.96
N GLN A 283 -2.93 -14.12 -10.06
CA GLN A 283 -2.56 -13.71 -11.41
C GLN A 283 -2.94 -12.25 -11.68
N ASN A 284 -4.18 -11.88 -11.34
CA ASN A 284 -4.70 -10.52 -11.54
C ASN A 284 -3.90 -9.44 -10.80
N LEU A 285 -3.48 -9.73 -9.57
CA LEU A 285 -2.63 -8.80 -8.80
C LEU A 285 -1.19 -8.74 -9.34
N TRP A 286 -0.65 -9.85 -9.85
CA TRP A 286 0.63 -9.85 -10.54
C TRP A 286 0.59 -9.09 -11.86
N ASP A 287 -0.51 -9.19 -12.64
CA ASP A 287 -0.71 -8.41 -13.87
C ASP A 287 -0.77 -6.91 -13.55
N PHE A 288 -1.45 -6.53 -12.47
CA PHE A 288 -1.46 -5.16 -11.97
C PHE A 288 -0.04 -4.70 -11.56
N ALA A 289 0.71 -5.53 -10.84
CA ALA A 289 2.08 -5.20 -10.44
C ALA A 289 3.01 -5.06 -11.66
N LYS A 290 2.82 -5.87 -12.71
CA LYS A 290 3.55 -5.75 -13.98
C LYS A 290 3.30 -4.40 -14.67
N GLU A 291 2.04 -3.97 -14.73
CA GLU A 291 1.70 -2.68 -15.31
C GLU A 291 2.26 -1.52 -14.47
N ALA A 292 2.19 -1.65 -13.13
CA ALA A 292 2.79 -0.67 -12.21
C ALA A 292 4.31 -0.61 -12.34
N ASP A 293 5.01 -1.76 -12.46
CA ASP A 293 6.46 -1.80 -12.68
C ASP A 293 6.85 -1.15 -14.01
N SER A 294 6.05 -1.32 -15.06
CA SER A 294 6.28 -0.64 -16.33
C SER A 294 6.19 0.88 -16.19
N ARG A 295 5.20 1.39 -15.44
CA ARG A 295 5.10 2.83 -15.15
C ARG A 295 6.28 3.32 -14.31
N ILE A 296 6.72 2.56 -13.31
CA ILE A 296 7.91 2.86 -12.50
C ILE A 296 9.16 2.97 -13.37
N ARG A 297 9.37 2.04 -14.31
CA ARG A 297 10.50 2.09 -15.24
C ARG A 297 10.49 3.35 -16.10
N ILE A 298 9.35 3.71 -16.66
CA ILE A 298 9.21 4.96 -17.44
C ILE A 298 9.58 6.18 -16.58
N ILE A 299 9.15 6.25 -15.32
CA ILE A 299 9.48 7.34 -14.40
C ILE A 299 10.99 7.41 -14.12
N LEU A 300 11.65 6.25 -14.03
CA LEU A 300 13.10 6.16 -13.79
C LEU A 300 13.93 6.36 -15.05
N GLY A 301 13.32 6.52 -16.23
CA GLY A 301 14.03 6.65 -17.52
C GLY A 301 14.65 5.36 -18.01
N ASN A 302 14.13 4.21 -17.62
CA ASN A 302 14.61 2.85 -17.96
C ASN A 302 13.64 2.13 -18.90
#